data_592d26911aa6c68fdaa511ca3102ce37
#
_entry.id   592d26911aa6c68fdaa511ca3102ce37
#
_cell.length_a   1.000
_cell.length_b   1.000
_cell.length_c   1.000
_cell.angle_alpha   90.00
_cell.angle_beta   90.00
_cell.angle_gamma   90.00
#
_symmetry.space_group_name_H-M   'P 1'
#
loop_
_entity.id
_entity.type
_entity.pdbx_description
1 polymer ?
#
loop_
_entity_poly.entity_id
_entity_poly.type
_entity_poly.pdbx_seq_one_letter_code
_entity_poly.pdbx_strand_id
1 'polypeptide(L)'
;TSSNQNFGLIFQKDSYKFSIDYWEVDYDDRIEVESAQALLTQDPFGPSITRNEFGDLIGVTTTYFNEENTKISGTDFQFDYIFELNNYSPINLRLKGTIFDEFLTPQITADGLSKMVNRVGKFNYDSHTHSLPKKRLNAFMDWEHNDYLFSLITRYVDGYTNERPITGLGASLGYENKVDSFLVFDISARKSIDLDEGNINFGIAIINALDESAPR
;
A
#
# COMPACT_ATOMS: atom_id res chain seq x y z
N THR A 1 14.42 19.79 -3.93
CA THR A 1 13.56 20.41 -2.89
C THR A 1 12.22 19.72 -2.84
N SER A 2 11.40 19.96 -1.75
CA SER A 2 10.02 19.42 -1.69
C SER A 2 9.05 20.50 -1.19
N SER A 3 7.86 20.49 -1.71
CA SER A 3 6.72 21.30 -1.31
C SER A 3 5.59 20.37 -0.85
N ASN A 4 4.99 20.67 0.31
CA ASN A 4 3.91 19.89 0.88
C ASN A 4 2.68 20.76 1.11
N GLN A 5 1.51 20.26 0.73
CA GLN A 5 0.22 20.87 1.02
C GLN A 5 -0.68 19.83 1.67
N ASN A 6 -1.45 20.28 2.67
CA ASN A 6 -2.42 19.43 3.37
C ASN A 6 -3.68 20.23 3.68
N PHE A 7 -4.84 19.63 3.45
CA PHE A 7 -6.16 20.19 3.75
C PHE A 7 -7.00 19.16 4.47
N GLY A 8 -7.33 19.44 5.73
CA GLY A 8 -8.10 18.51 6.57
C GLY A 8 -9.44 19.09 7.03
N LEU A 9 -10.41 18.20 7.19
CA LEU A 9 -11.68 18.47 7.82
C LEU A 9 -11.94 17.43 8.91
N ILE A 10 -12.33 17.90 10.09
CA ILE A 10 -12.74 17.05 11.20
C ILE A 10 -14.17 17.41 11.56
N PHE A 11 -15.03 16.42 11.65
CA PHE A 11 -16.38 16.54 12.14
C PHE A 11 -16.57 15.57 13.32
N GLN A 12 -17.10 16.08 14.44
CA GLN A 12 -17.38 15.26 15.62
C GLN A 12 -18.74 15.64 16.18
N LYS A 13 -19.55 14.63 16.47
CA LYS A 13 -20.84 14.80 17.12
C LYS A 13 -21.19 13.53 17.89
N ASP A 14 -21.50 13.68 19.18
CA ASP A 14 -21.93 12.59 20.07
C ASP A 14 -21.05 11.32 19.92
N SER A 15 -21.61 10.26 19.36
CA SER A 15 -21.01 8.94 19.23
C SER A 15 -20.08 8.78 18.02
N TYR A 16 -19.96 9.77 17.14
CA TYR A 16 -19.15 9.61 15.94
C TYR A 16 -18.20 10.78 15.67
N LYS A 17 -17.06 10.42 15.11
CA LYS A 17 -16.04 11.35 14.62
C LYS A 17 -15.64 10.92 13.22
N PHE A 18 -15.53 11.89 12.33
CA PHE A 18 -15.03 11.71 10.99
C PHE A 18 -13.91 12.71 10.72
N SER A 19 -12.82 12.26 10.11
CA SER A 19 -11.79 13.12 9.56
C SER A 19 -11.47 12.70 8.13
N ILE A 20 -11.14 13.69 7.31
CA ILE A 20 -10.63 13.51 5.97
C ILE A 20 -9.53 14.55 5.74
N ASP A 21 -8.40 14.10 5.19
CA ASP A 21 -7.22 14.89 4.94
C ASP A 21 -6.73 14.61 3.51
N TYR A 22 -6.82 15.61 2.64
CA TYR A 22 -6.14 15.59 1.35
C TYR A 22 -4.72 16.09 1.52
N TRP A 23 -3.76 15.38 0.94
CA TRP A 23 -2.36 15.75 0.98
C TRP A 23 -1.73 15.65 -0.40
N GLU A 24 -0.78 16.54 -0.67
CA GLU A 24 -0.01 16.59 -1.91
C GLU A 24 1.44 16.92 -1.58
N VAL A 25 2.35 16.22 -2.23
CA VAL A 25 3.79 16.40 -2.11
C VAL A 25 4.39 16.47 -3.50
N ASP A 26 5.05 17.60 -3.79
CA ASP A 26 5.85 17.77 -5.00
C ASP A 26 7.32 17.68 -4.63
N TYR A 27 8.06 16.86 -5.37
CA TYR A 27 9.52 16.73 -5.24
C TYR A 27 10.21 17.22 -6.50
N ASP A 28 11.17 18.11 -6.30
CA ASP A 28 12.15 18.45 -7.33
C ASP A 28 13.48 17.76 -6.99
N ASP A 29 14.17 17.24 -8.00
CA ASP A 29 15.48 16.59 -7.85
C ASP A 29 15.48 15.43 -6.86
N ARG A 30 14.52 14.54 -6.95
CA ARG A 30 14.51 13.30 -6.17
C ARG A 30 15.66 12.39 -6.63
N ILE A 31 16.46 11.89 -5.70
CA ILE A 31 17.50 10.92 -6.02
C ILE A 31 16.84 9.58 -6.35
N GLU A 32 17.09 9.09 -7.56
CA GLU A 32 16.57 7.82 -8.07
C GLU A 32 17.70 7.02 -8.72
N VAL A 33 17.45 5.73 -8.97
CA VAL A 33 18.36 4.85 -9.70
C VAL A 33 17.82 4.62 -11.10
N GLU A 34 18.67 4.68 -12.11
CA GLU A 34 18.28 4.37 -13.49
C GLU A 34 17.62 3.00 -13.59
N SER A 35 16.56 2.90 -14.37
CA SER A 35 15.92 1.62 -14.67
C SER A 35 16.79 0.80 -15.63
N ALA A 36 17.22 -0.38 -15.20
CA ALA A 36 17.95 -1.32 -16.04
C ALA A 36 17.15 -1.70 -17.31
N GLN A 37 15.83 -1.81 -17.17
CA GLN A 37 14.95 -2.11 -18.32
C GLN A 37 14.85 -0.93 -19.29
N ALA A 38 14.79 0.31 -18.77
CA ALA A 38 14.80 1.50 -19.62
C ALA A 38 16.09 1.61 -20.42
N LEU A 39 17.26 1.40 -19.77
CA LEU A 39 18.57 1.38 -20.44
C LEU A 39 18.63 0.32 -21.56
N LEU A 40 18.16 -0.90 -21.26
CA LEU A 40 18.09 -1.97 -22.26
C LEU A 40 17.17 -1.65 -23.45
N THR A 41 16.04 -0.96 -23.19
CA THR A 41 15.09 -0.58 -24.24
C THR A 41 15.62 0.55 -25.10
N GLN A 42 16.32 1.50 -24.48
CA GLN A 42 16.87 2.67 -25.17
C GLN A 42 18.09 2.33 -26.04
N ASP A 43 19.03 1.58 -25.50
CA ASP A 43 20.22 1.11 -26.22
C ASP A 43 20.65 -0.28 -25.74
N PRO A 44 20.21 -1.36 -26.40
CA PRO A 44 20.51 -2.74 -26.00
C PRO A 44 21.99 -3.12 -26.05
N PHE A 45 22.82 -2.29 -26.67
CA PHE A 45 24.27 -2.48 -26.85
C PHE A 45 25.09 -1.30 -26.31
N GLY A 46 24.46 -0.41 -25.56
CA GLY A 46 25.06 0.78 -24.98
C GLY A 46 26.14 0.47 -23.92
N PRO A 47 26.88 1.50 -23.47
CA PRO A 47 28.01 1.34 -22.57
C PRO A 47 27.61 0.79 -21.18
N SER A 48 26.37 0.95 -20.79
CA SER A 48 25.84 0.41 -19.53
C SER A 48 25.47 -1.08 -19.60
N ILE A 49 25.50 -1.67 -20.80
CA ILE A 49 25.07 -3.05 -21.05
C ILE A 49 26.29 -3.95 -21.23
N THR A 50 26.38 -4.98 -20.38
CA THR A 50 27.44 -5.97 -20.47
C THR A 50 26.89 -7.28 -21.02
N ARG A 51 27.54 -7.79 -22.09
CA ARG A 51 27.18 -9.07 -22.71
C ARG A 51 28.41 -9.98 -22.75
N ASN A 52 28.18 -11.30 -22.75
CA ASN A 52 29.24 -12.28 -22.94
C ASN A 52 29.58 -12.41 -24.44
N GLU A 53 30.58 -13.26 -24.73
CA GLU A 53 31.05 -13.53 -26.10
C GLU A 53 29.99 -14.19 -27.02
N PHE A 54 28.90 -14.74 -26.45
CA PHE A 54 27.75 -15.31 -27.16
C PHE A 54 26.63 -14.29 -27.38
N GLY A 55 26.80 -13.05 -26.87
CA GLY A 55 25.77 -11.99 -26.95
C GLY A 55 24.72 -12.01 -25.85
N ASP A 56 24.79 -12.94 -24.88
CA ASP A 56 23.86 -13.00 -23.78
C ASP A 56 24.08 -11.83 -22.81
N LEU A 57 22.98 -11.28 -22.30
CA LEU A 57 23.01 -10.23 -21.28
C LEU A 57 23.54 -10.79 -19.96
N ILE A 58 24.64 -10.26 -19.45
CA ILE A 58 25.24 -10.66 -18.16
C ILE A 58 25.19 -9.56 -17.10
N GLY A 59 24.98 -8.31 -17.46
CA GLY A 59 24.86 -7.22 -16.51
C GLY A 59 24.36 -5.92 -17.13
N VAL A 60 23.79 -5.09 -16.27
CA VAL A 60 23.44 -3.69 -16.58
C VAL A 60 23.99 -2.84 -15.44
N THR A 61 24.80 -1.84 -15.79
CA THR A 61 25.32 -0.86 -14.83
C THR A 61 24.37 0.31 -14.76
N THR A 62 23.81 0.58 -13.59
CA THR A 62 22.90 1.70 -13.34
C THR A 62 23.57 2.73 -12.45
N THR A 63 23.21 3.98 -12.60
CA THR A 63 23.71 5.10 -11.78
C THR A 63 22.57 5.82 -11.07
N TYR A 64 22.91 6.60 -10.05
CA TYR A 64 21.96 7.52 -9.42
C TYR A 64 21.83 8.77 -10.27
N PHE A 65 20.61 9.28 -10.35
CA PHE A 65 20.32 10.54 -11.02
C PHE A 65 19.29 11.35 -10.23
N ASN A 66 19.18 12.63 -10.53
CA ASN A 66 18.15 13.49 -9.98
C ASN A 66 16.93 13.43 -10.89
N GLU A 67 15.86 12.81 -10.39
CA GLU A 67 14.57 12.73 -11.10
C GLU A 67 13.81 14.04 -10.89
N GLU A 68 13.48 14.71 -11.97
CA GLU A 68 12.71 15.95 -11.95
C GLU A 68 11.21 15.66 -11.76
N ASN A 69 10.51 16.57 -11.04
CA ASN A 69 9.06 16.65 -11.00
C ASN A 69 8.33 15.35 -10.62
N THR A 70 8.60 14.82 -9.43
CA THR A 70 7.76 13.76 -8.84
C THR A 70 6.62 14.37 -8.04
N LYS A 71 5.39 13.99 -8.35
CA LYS A 71 4.20 14.44 -7.63
C LYS A 71 3.48 13.26 -7.00
N ILE A 72 3.15 13.38 -5.71
CA ILE A 72 2.39 12.37 -4.98
C ILE A 72 1.21 13.05 -4.31
N SER A 73 0.00 12.50 -4.47
CA SER A 73 -1.18 12.98 -3.77
C SER A 73 -2.07 11.84 -3.30
N GLY A 74 -2.84 12.11 -2.26
CA GLY A 74 -3.76 11.15 -1.73
C GLY A 74 -4.70 11.75 -0.68
N THR A 75 -5.59 10.88 -0.22
CA THR A 75 -6.60 11.21 0.77
C THR A 75 -6.54 10.18 1.89
N ASP A 76 -6.33 10.67 3.11
CA ASP A 76 -6.49 9.88 4.33
C ASP A 76 -7.85 10.16 4.94
N PHE A 77 -8.48 9.11 5.49
CA PHE A 77 -9.72 9.28 6.22
C PHE A 77 -9.77 8.37 7.44
N GLN A 78 -10.52 8.83 8.45
CA GLN A 78 -10.84 8.04 9.63
C GLN A 78 -12.28 8.30 10.03
N PHE A 79 -12.98 7.22 10.37
CA PHE A 79 -14.32 7.25 10.94
C PHE A 79 -14.32 6.43 12.23
N ASP A 80 -14.64 7.06 13.35
CA ASP A 80 -14.85 6.43 14.65
C ASP A 80 -16.34 6.49 14.99
N TYR A 81 -16.89 5.39 15.48
CA TYR A 81 -18.27 5.30 15.92
C TYR A 81 -18.39 4.45 17.18
N ILE A 82 -19.13 4.97 18.17
CA ILE A 82 -19.47 4.26 19.40
C ILE A 82 -20.92 3.79 19.25
N PHE A 83 -21.10 2.49 19.08
CA PHE A 83 -22.42 1.88 18.97
C PHE A 83 -22.93 1.50 20.36
N GLU A 84 -23.89 2.27 20.86
CA GLU A 84 -24.52 2.03 22.16
C GLU A 84 -25.42 0.81 22.13
N LEU A 85 -25.22 -0.10 23.06
CA LEU A 85 -26.02 -1.30 23.25
C LEU A 85 -26.83 -1.18 24.53
N ASN A 86 -28.15 -1.29 24.44
CA ASN A 86 -29.01 -1.32 25.61
C ASN A 86 -28.64 -2.51 26.53
N ASN A 87 -28.30 -2.22 27.80
CA ASN A 87 -27.90 -3.18 28.84
C ASN A 87 -26.52 -3.88 28.61
N TYR A 88 -25.71 -3.45 27.63
CA TYR A 88 -24.35 -3.96 27.41
C TYR A 88 -23.38 -2.80 27.23
N SER A 89 -22.08 -3.08 27.39
CA SER A 89 -21.05 -2.12 27.06
C SER A 89 -21.09 -1.77 25.57
N PRO A 90 -20.75 -0.53 25.20
CA PRO A 90 -20.76 -0.12 23.80
C PRO A 90 -19.73 -0.85 22.96
N ILE A 91 -19.97 -0.92 21.65
CA ILE A 91 -18.99 -1.40 20.67
C ILE A 91 -18.29 -0.18 20.07
N ASN A 92 -16.98 -0.17 20.10
CA ASN A 92 -16.15 0.83 19.44
C ASN A 92 -15.79 0.35 18.03
N LEU A 93 -16.17 1.14 17.03
CA LEU A 93 -15.87 0.89 15.64
C LEU A 93 -14.95 1.97 15.12
N ARG A 94 -13.90 1.59 14.39
CA ARG A 94 -13.01 2.50 13.69
C ARG A 94 -12.73 1.98 12.29
N LEU A 95 -12.90 2.83 11.30
CA LEU A 95 -12.45 2.61 9.93
C LEU A 95 -11.43 3.70 9.59
N LYS A 96 -10.28 3.32 9.09
CA LYS A 96 -9.28 4.26 8.57
C LYS A 96 -8.67 3.75 7.27
N GLY A 97 -8.26 4.66 6.44
CA GLY A 97 -7.62 4.28 5.19
C GLY A 97 -6.96 5.42 4.48
N THR A 98 -6.14 5.03 3.50
CA THR A 98 -5.48 5.91 2.55
C THR A 98 -5.93 5.52 1.14
N ILE A 99 -6.25 6.53 0.35
CA ILE A 99 -6.49 6.41 -1.10
C ILE A 99 -5.42 7.25 -1.78
N PHE A 100 -4.55 6.63 -2.56
CA PHE A 100 -3.62 7.34 -3.44
C PHE A 100 -4.37 7.81 -4.68
N ASP A 101 -4.31 9.10 -4.96
CA ASP A 101 -4.90 9.69 -6.16
C ASP A 101 -3.90 9.66 -7.32
N GLU A 102 -2.67 10.11 -7.04
CA GLU A 102 -1.58 10.18 -8.01
C GLU A 102 -0.24 9.84 -7.37
N PHE A 103 0.60 9.20 -8.16
CA PHE A 103 2.05 9.15 -8.00
C PHE A 103 2.66 9.30 -9.38
N LEU A 104 2.92 10.53 -9.78
CA LEU A 104 3.44 10.88 -11.09
C LEU A 104 4.95 10.92 -11.04
N THR A 105 5.60 10.17 -11.91
CA THR A 105 7.03 10.21 -12.15
C THR A 105 7.32 10.32 -13.64
N PRO A 106 8.43 10.95 -14.05
CA PRO A 106 8.85 10.94 -15.43
C PRO A 106 9.27 9.53 -15.86
N GLN A 107 8.96 9.17 -17.08
CA GLN A 107 9.42 7.95 -17.73
C GLN A 107 9.96 8.31 -19.11
N ILE A 108 11.16 7.85 -19.44
CA ILE A 108 11.73 8.00 -20.78
C ILE A 108 11.10 6.93 -21.67
N THR A 109 10.47 7.38 -22.75
CA THR A 109 9.88 6.51 -23.77
C THR A 109 10.93 6.08 -24.80
N ALA A 110 10.65 5.06 -25.62
CA ALA A 110 11.57 4.49 -26.59
C ALA A 110 12.10 5.50 -27.62
N ASP A 111 11.37 6.60 -27.86
CA ASP A 111 11.76 7.72 -28.72
C ASP A 111 12.61 8.78 -27.99
N GLY A 112 12.99 8.52 -26.73
CA GLY A 112 13.82 9.41 -25.91
C GLY A 112 13.08 10.60 -25.29
N LEU A 113 11.75 10.66 -25.42
CA LEU A 113 10.93 11.73 -24.81
C LEU A 113 10.57 11.37 -23.37
N SER A 114 10.55 12.38 -22.50
CA SER A 114 10.06 12.22 -21.14
C SER A 114 8.53 12.38 -21.10
N LYS A 115 7.86 11.44 -20.42
CA LYS A 115 6.41 11.47 -20.19
C LYS A 115 6.11 11.20 -18.73
N MET A 116 5.22 12.00 -18.12
CA MET A 116 4.72 11.73 -16.77
C MET A 116 3.79 10.53 -16.78
N VAL A 117 4.06 9.57 -15.88
CA VAL A 117 3.28 8.33 -15.75
C VAL A 117 2.77 8.20 -14.34
N ASN A 118 1.48 7.91 -14.19
CA ASN A 118 0.90 7.59 -12.89
C ASN A 118 1.20 6.14 -12.51
N ARG A 119 1.83 5.96 -11.34
CA ARG A 119 2.28 4.68 -10.81
C ARG A 119 1.27 3.99 -9.89
N VAL A 120 0.18 4.67 -9.52
CA VAL A 120 -0.84 4.14 -8.61
C VAL A 120 -1.64 3.01 -9.26
N GLY A 121 -1.92 1.97 -8.50
CA GLY A 121 -2.66 0.79 -8.97
C GLY A 121 -1.84 -0.16 -9.84
N LYS A 122 -0.51 -0.08 -9.77
CA LYS A 122 0.39 -0.84 -10.63
C LYS A 122 1.55 -1.46 -9.84
N PHE A 123 2.07 -2.58 -10.33
CA PHE A 123 3.43 -3.02 -10.02
C PHE A 123 4.35 -2.45 -11.08
N ASN A 124 5.13 -1.46 -10.69
CA ASN A 124 5.94 -0.65 -11.59
C ASN A 124 7.27 -1.35 -11.87
N TYR A 125 7.29 -2.13 -12.94
CA TYR A 125 8.44 -2.96 -13.30
C TYR A 125 9.67 -2.15 -13.72
N ASP A 126 9.45 -1.03 -14.41
CA ASP A 126 10.51 -0.17 -14.96
C ASP A 126 10.93 0.95 -13.98
N SER A 127 10.42 0.95 -12.78
CA SER A 127 10.69 1.94 -11.75
C SER A 127 11.01 1.24 -10.43
N HIS A 128 11.80 1.86 -9.57
CA HIS A 128 12.05 1.38 -8.21
C HIS A 128 10.84 1.50 -7.28
N THR A 129 9.79 2.11 -7.75
CA THR A 129 8.50 2.12 -7.08
C THR A 129 7.84 0.77 -7.27
N HIS A 130 7.86 -0.05 -6.23
CA HIS A 130 7.23 -1.37 -6.19
C HIS A 130 5.72 -1.32 -6.39
N SER A 131 5.01 -2.37 -5.99
CA SER A 131 3.54 -2.36 -6.02
C SER A 131 2.97 -1.21 -5.20
N LEU A 132 2.11 -0.40 -5.81
CA LEU A 132 1.43 0.73 -5.18
C LEU A 132 -0.09 0.57 -5.30
N PRO A 133 -0.72 -0.25 -4.44
CA PRO A 133 -2.17 -0.40 -4.41
C PRO A 133 -2.86 0.95 -4.19
N LYS A 134 -3.96 1.19 -4.93
CA LYS A 134 -4.67 2.47 -4.85
C LYS A 134 -5.28 2.72 -3.48
N LYS A 135 -5.76 1.66 -2.80
CA LYS A 135 -6.45 1.78 -1.51
C LYS A 135 -5.87 0.82 -0.48
N ARG A 136 -5.72 1.32 0.73
CA ARG A 136 -5.42 0.51 1.92
C ARG A 136 -6.37 0.92 3.03
N LEU A 137 -7.13 -0.06 3.55
CA LEU A 137 -8.15 0.18 4.56
C LEU A 137 -7.89 -0.73 5.77
N ASN A 138 -8.18 -0.20 6.96
CA ASN A 138 -8.19 -0.98 8.18
C ASN A 138 -9.47 -0.67 8.95
N ALA A 139 -10.21 -1.71 9.33
CA ALA A 139 -11.35 -1.61 10.23
C ALA A 139 -11.04 -2.31 11.55
N PHE A 140 -11.49 -1.71 12.63
CA PHE A 140 -11.32 -2.21 13.99
C PHE A 140 -12.67 -2.21 14.66
N MET A 141 -12.97 -3.28 15.36
CA MET A 141 -14.11 -3.40 16.25
C MET A 141 -13.63 -3.91 17.60
N ASP A 142 -13.91 -3.15 18.65
CA ASP A 142 -13.60 -3.52 20.01
C ASP A 142 -14.89 -3.52 20.84
N TRP A 143 -15.15 -4.64 21.50
CA TRP A 143 -16.27 -4.81 22.42
C TRP A 143 -15.76 -5.26 23.77
N GLU A 144 -15.86 -4.37 24.74
CA GLU A 144 -15.53 -4.65 26.14
C GLU A 144 -16.80 -5.01 26.90
N HIS A 145 -16.85 -6.18 27.48
CA HIS A 145 -17.98 -6.64 28.26
C HIS A 145 -17.53 -7.38 29.52
N ASN A 146 -17.87 -6.83 30.70
CA ASN A 146 -17.30 -7.25 31.97
C ASN A 146 -15.76 -7.24 31.92
N ASP A 147 -15.13 -8.37 32.25
CA ASP A 147 -13.67 -8.53 32.25
C ASP A 147 -13.11 -8.97 30.90
N TYR A 148 -13.93 -9.02 29.84
CA TYR A 148 -13.55 -9.49 28.51
C TYR A 148 -13.45 -8.33 27.54
N LEU A 149 -12.41 -8.36 26.70
CA LEU A 149 -12.28 -7.56 25.48
C LEU A 149 -12.25 -8.48 24.28
N PHE A 150 -13.17 -8.27 23.34
CA PHE A 150 -13.20 -8.92 22.05
C PHE A 150 -12.80 -7.91 20.98
N SER A 151 -11.86 -8.29 20.12
CA SER A 151 -11.41 -7.42 19.03
C SER A 151 -11.45 -8.15 17.70
N LEU A 152 -11.92 -7.42 16.66
CA LEU A 152 -11.82 -7.81 15.25
C LEU A 152 -11.05 -6.74 14.51
N ILE A 153 -10.01 -7.15 13.79
CA ILE A 153 -9.24 -6.28 12.92
C ILE A 153 -9.39 -6.79 11.48
N THR A 154 -9.80 -5.91 10.60
CA THR A 154 -9.91 -6.21 9.17
C THR A 154 -8.92 -5.34 8.41
N ARG A 155 -8.11 -5.96 7.53
CA ARG A 155 -7.12 -5.28 6.69
C ARG A 155 -7.43 -5.55 5.23
N TYR A 156 -7.59 -4.49 4.46
CA TYR A 156 -7.83 -4.55 3.03
C TYR A 156 -6.72 -3.82 2.28
N VAL A 157 -6.21 -4.46 1.24
CA VAL A 157 -5.28 -3.88 0.26
C VAL A 157 -5.91 -4.08 -1.12
N ASP A 158 -6.02 -3.01 -1.88
CA ASP A 158 -6.58 -3.03 -3.25
C ASP A 158 -5.71 -3.86 -4.18
N GLY A 159 -6.33 -4.45 -5.20
CA GLY A 159 -5.62 -5.10 -6.29
C GLY A 159 -4.84 -4.09 -7.16
N TYR A 160 -3.94 -4.60 -7.96
CA TYR A 160 -3.14 -3.78 -8.87
C TYR A 160 -2.78 -4.56 -10.14
N THR A 161 -2.42 -3.81 -11.19
CA THR A 161 -1.94 -4.39 -12.44
C THR A 161 -0.42 -4.56 -12.42
N ASN A 162 0.06 -5.74 -12.77
CA ASN A 162 1.48 -5.99 -13.00
C ASN A 162 1.84 -5.55 -14.43
N GLU A 163 2.68 -4.53 -14.56
CA GLU A 163 3.12 -4.03 -15.88
C GLU A 163 4.17 -4.94 -16.55
N ARG A 164 4.68 -5.93 -15.81
CA ARG A 164 5.63 -6.88 -16.40
C ARG A 164 4.94 -7.76 -17.44
N PRO A 165 5.47 -7.83 -18.68
CA PRO A 165 4.90 -8.72 -19.69
C PRO A 165 4.90 -10.19 -19.23
N ILE A 166 3.77 -10.85 -19.35
CA ILE A 166 3.66 -12.29 -19.12
C ILE A 166 4.03 -12.99 -20.42
N THR A 167 5.14 -13.73 -20.41
CA THR A 167 5.68 -14.43 -21.59
C THR A 167 5.99 -15.89 -21.26
N GLY A 168 6.17 -16.71 -22.31
CA GLY A 168 6.61 -18.10 -22.18
C GLY A 168 5.70 -18.95 -21.30
N LEU A 169 6.25 -19.63 -20.30
CA LEU A 169 5.52 -20.56 -19.43
C LEU A 169 4.40 -19.86 -18.66
N GLY A 170 4.60 -18.62 -18.20
CA GLY A 170 3.57 -17.87 -17.48
C GLY A 170 2.32 -17.67 -18.32
N ALA A 171 2.48 -17.26 -19.59
CA ALA A 171 1.36 -17.11 -20.52
C ALA A 171 0.66 -18.45 -20.81
N SER A 172 1.43 -19.53 -20.96
CA SER A 172 0.86 -20.86 -21.21
C SER A 172 0.11 -21.45 -19.99
N LEU A 173 0.45 -21.00 -18.78
CA LEU A 173 -0.24 -21.38 -17.53
C LEU A 173 -1.45 -20.46 -17.22
N GLY A 174 -1.74 -19.48 -18.08
CA GLY A 174 -2.88 -18.58 -17.92
C GLY A 174 -2.72 -17.55 -16.81
N TYR A 175 -1.48 -17.18 -16.43
CA TYR A 175 -1.29 -16.06 -15.51
C TYR A 175 -1.78 -14.76 -16.14
N GLU A 176 -2.43 -13.95 -15.32
CA GLU A 176 -2.93 -12.64 -15.71
C GLU A 176 -2.03 -11.53 -15.16
N ASN A 177 -2.05 -10.37 -15.82
CA ASN A 177 -1.33 -9.17 -15.36
C ASN A 177 -2.03 -8.48 -14.17
N LYS A 178 -3.00 -9.14 -13.54
CA LYS A 178 -3.77 -8.59 -12.46
C LYS A 178 -3.49 -9.35 -11.17
N VAL A 179 -3.17 -8.62 -10.13
CA VAL A 179 -3.09 -9.13 -8.75
C VAL A 179 -4.36 -8.68 -8.04
N ASP A 180 -5.15 -9.63 -7.55
CA ASP A 180 -6.41 -9.34 -6.88
C ASP A 180 -6.23 -8.63 -5.54
N SER A 181 -7.30 -8.04 -5.04
CA SER A 181 -7.32 -7.42 -3.71
C SER A 181 -7.17 -8.48 -2.61
N PHE A 182 -6.63 -8.05 -1.49
CA PHE A 182 -6.36 -8.91 -0.34
C PHE A 182 -7.11 -8.40 0.89
N LEU A 183 -7.88 -9.29 1.54
CA LEU A 183 -8.70 -8.98 2.70
C LEU A 183 -8.45 -10.00 3.81
N VAL A 184 -7.98 -9.55 4.95
CA VAL A 184 -7.60 -10.40 6.09
C VAL A 184 -8.36 -10.00 7.34
N PHE A 185 -8.76 -11.00 8.13
CA PHE A 185 -9.44 -10.84 9.41
C PHE A 185 -8.59 -11.43 10.54
N ASP A 186 -8.33 -10.64 11.57
CA ASP A 186 -7.73 -11.09 12.81
C ASP A 186 -8.77 -10.97 13.92
N ILE A 187 -8.86 -11.99 14.76
CA ILE A 187 -9.81 -12.06 15.87
C ILE A 187 -9.03 -12.25 17.16
N SER A 188 -9.37 -11.53 18.20
CA SER A 188 -8.79 -11.77 19.52
C SER A 188 -9.82 -11.65 20.64
N ALA A 189 -9.53 -12.36 21.73
CA ALA A 189 -10.24 -12.25 22.99
C ALA A 189 -9.25 -12.14 24.13
N ARG A 190 -9.48 -11.22 25.06
CA ARG A 190 -8.70 -11.02 26.26
C ARG A 190 -9.61 -11.02 27.47
N LYS A 191 -9.19 -11.67 28.56
CA LYS A 191 -9.80 -11.60 29.88
C LYS A 191 -8.86 -10.95 30.88
N SER A 192 -9.34 -9.95 31.61
CA SER A 192 -8.66 -9.36 32.75
C SER A 192 -9.18 -9.98 34.05
N ILE A 193 -8.29 -10.25 35.00
CA ILE A 193 -8.61 -10.70 36.35
C ILE A 193 -7.92 -9.76 37.32
N ASP A 194 -8.70 -9.01 38.08
CA ASP A 194 -8.18 -8.12 39.11
C ASP A 194 -7.83 -8.90 40.34
N LEU A 195 -6.67 -8.62 40.92
CA LEU A 195 -6.15 -9.16 42.18
C LEU A 195 -5.88 -7.98 43.12
N ASP A 196 -5.75 -8.27 44.41
CA ASP A 196 -5.50 -7.24 45.45
C ASP A 196 -4.22 -6.42 45.20
N GLU A 197 -3.21 -7.01 44.55
CA GLU A 197 -1.90 -6.39 44.28
C GLU A 197 -1.63 -6.14 42.78
N GLY A 198 -2.63 -6.24 41.91
CA GLY A 198 -2.45 -6.03 40.46
C GLY A 198 -3.50 -6.73 39.61
N ASN A 199 -3.23 -6.85 38.32
CA ASN A 199 -4.12 -7.57 37.39
C ASN A 199 -3.36 -8.62 36.56
N ILE A 200 -4.05 -9.69 36.19
CA ILE A 200 -3.57 -10.69 35.24
C ILE A 200 -4.44 -10.62 33.98
N ASN A 201 -3.79 -10.58 32.81
CA ASN A 201 -4.45 -10.59 31.51
C ASN A 201 -4.14 -11.90 30.78
N PHE A 202 -5.19 -12.61 30.36
CA PHE A 202 -5.09 -13.77 29.48
C PHE A 202 -5.66 -13.40 28.11
N GLY A 203 -4.91 -13.69 27.05
CA GLY A 203 -5.36 -13.39 25.69
C GLY A 203 -5.11 -14.54 24.73
N ILE A 204 -5.98 -14.66 23.76
CA ILE A 204 -5.83 -15.52 22.58
C ILE A 204 -6.07 -14.65 21.33
N ALA A 205 -5.30 -14.90 20.27
CA ALA A 205 -5.48 -14.25 18.99
C ALA A 205 -5.36 -15.27 17.86
N ILE A 206 -6.19 -15.12 16.86
CA ILE A 206 -6.15 -15.85 15.59
C ILE A 206 -5.88 -14.81 14.52
N ILE A 207 -4.71 -14.88 13.91
CA ILE A 207 -4.31 -14.00 12.81
C ILE A 207 -4.70 -14.68 11.50
N ASN A 208 -5.25 -13.89 10.56
CA ASN A 208 -5.76 -14.42 9.29
C ASN A 208 -6.77 -15.55 9.52
N ALA A 209 -7.84 -15.25 10.26
CA ALA A 209 -8.81 -16.23 10.76
C ALA A 209 -9.54 -17.04 9.65
N LEU A 210 -9.55 -16.53 8.41
CA LEU A 210 -10.14 -17.20 7.26
C LEU A 210 -9.10 -17.90 6.37
N ASP A 211 -7.83 -17.94 6.80
CA ASP A 211 -6.70 -18.55 6.06
C ASP A 211 -6.60 -18.04 4.60
N GLU A 212 -6.81 -16.74 4.42
CA GLU A 212 -6.74 -16.10 3.10
C GLU A 212 -5.32 -16.15 2.56
N SER A 213 -5.15 -16.69 1.38
CA SER A 213 -3.85 -16.76 0.70
C SER A 213 -3.51 -15.44 0.01
N ALA A 214 -2.25 -15.02 0.06
CA ALA A 214 -1.81 -13.85 -0.70
C ALA A 214 -2.12 -14.03 -2.20
N PRO A 215 -2.69 -13.01 -2.87
CA PRO A 215 -2.99 -13.08 -4.29
C PRO A 215 -1.70 -13.24 -5.12
N ARG A 216 -1.79 -13.95 -6.22
CA ARG A 216 -0.67 -14.29 -7.09
C ARG A 216 -0.77 -13.62 -8.44
#